data_ee0f58c310ea1403558cd17773fc209f
#
_entry.id   ee0f58c310ea1403558cd17773fc209f
#
_cell.length_a   1.000
_cell.length_b   1.000
_cell.length_c   1.000
_cell.angle_alpha   90.00
_cell.angle_beta   90.00
_cell.angle_gamma   90.00
#
_symmetry.space_group_name_H-M   'P 1'
#
loop_
_entity.id
_entity.type
_entity.pdbx_description
1 polymer ?
#
loop_
_entity_poly.entity_id
_entity_poly.type
_entity_poly.pdbx_seq_one_letter_code
_entity_poly.pdbx_strand_id
1 'polypeptide(L)'
;MHLNHPFSRIRVLIFAFAAFMFIFATTVHVRLARAQSSSAASAVSSDSELVAQFRHVEVASVSDALEQITHKKMYMSHRMQPIFTSKFAGFARTVQLKKDEGNSDPEALTGMLEAIDQGSTDSVYVMVVEDGEDIAGMGGLMGTAMAARGYAGAVIDGGVRDVAYLRKIAFPVFATGIVPSTSVHHYRFAGSQVPVVCNGVSVNAGDIVVADSDGVAVVPRAQAQAVLTLAQQMDYKEHSMYALIEQFKSIVQAVKKVGRL
;
A
#
# COMPACT_ATOMS: atom_id res chain seq x y z
N MET A 1 55.04 16.16 63.40
CA MET A 1 55.54 15.46 62.20
C MET A 1 54.36 15.13 61.33
N HIS A 2 54.00 16.00 60.37
CA HIS A 2 52.81 15.88 59.49
C HIS A 2 53.22 15.11 58.26
N LEU A 3 52.55 13.97 57.99
CA LEU A 3 52.68 13.25 56.76
C LEU A 3 51.44 13.61 55.89
N ASN A 4 51.65 14.45 54.85
CA ASN A 4 50.68 14.74 53.82
C ASN A 4 50.66 13.57 52.83
N HIS A 5 49.51 12.87 52.69
CA HIS A 5 49.32 11.85 51.68
C HIS A 5 48.80 12.47 50.37
N PRO A 6 49.47 12.33 49.22
CA PRO A 6 49.06 12.90 47.93
C PRO A 6 47.98 12.10 47.18
N PHE A 7 47.45 11.01 47.74
CA PHE A 7 46.54 10.07 47.01
C PHE A 7 45.05 10.46 47.00
N SER A 8 44.68 11.50 47.74
CA SER A 8 43.24 11.90 47.84
C SER A 8 42.74 12.72 46.62
N ARG A 9 43.63 13.46 45.94
CA ARG A 9 43.19 14.35 44.80
C ARG A 9 43.04 13.63 43.48
N ILE A 10 43.70 12.50 43.25
CA ILE A 10 43.60 11.72 42.01
C ILE A 10 42.27 10.97 41.93
N ARG A 11 41.73 10.47 43.03
CA ARG A 11 40.46 9.74 43.05
C ARG A 11 39.25 10.62 42.71
N VAL A 12 39.25 11.89 43.13
CA VAL A 12 38.17 12.84 42.84
C VAL A 12 38.15 13.24 41.33
N LEU A 13 39.31 13.39 40.69
CA LEU A 13 39.38 13.70 39.26
C LEU A 13 38.90 12.56 38.37
N ILE A 14 39.16 11.31 38.72
CA ILE A 14 38.74 10.14 37.96
C ILE A 14 37.21 9.96 38.03
N PHE A 15 36.59 10.20 39.17
CA PHE A 15 35.13 10.13 39.32
C PHE A 15 34.41 11.26 38.57
N ALA A 16 34.97 12.47 38.56
CA ALA A 16 34.38 13.59 37.81
C ALA A 16 34.44 13.38 36.29
N PHE A 17 35.53 12.78 35.76
CA PHE A 17 35.69 12.48 34.34
C PHE A 17 34.76 11.34 33.89
N ALA A 18 34.62 10.29 34.72
CA ALA A 18 33.69 9.19 34.41
C ALA A 18 32.21 9.63 34.46
N ALA A 19 31.82 10.50 35.40
CA ALA A 19 30.47 11.06 35.45
C ALA A 19 30.18 11.99 34.24
N PHE A 20 31.16 12.78 33.79
CA PHE A 20 31.02 13.65 32.62
C PHE A 20 30.89 12.85 31.32
N MET A 21 31.67 11.78 31.16
CA MET A 21 31.56 10.85 30.03
C MET A 21 30.19 10.14 29.98
N PHE A 22 29.67 9.75 31.14
CA PHE A 22 28.37 9.06 31.23
C PHE A 22 27.19 9.99 30.88
N ILE A 23 27.24 11.26 31.35
CA ILE A 23 26.23 12.28 31.02
C ILE A 23 26.30 12.65 29.54
N PHE A 24 27.50 12.72 28.94
CA PHE A 24 27.65 13.02 27.51
C PHE A 24 27.16 11.85 26.63
N ALA A 25 27.44 10.60 27.02
CA ALA A 25 26.96 9.42 26.33
C ALA A 25 25.43 9.31 26.37
N THR A 26 24.81 9.56 27.52
CA THR A 26 23.34 9.52 27.66
C THR A 26 22.64 10.63 26.88
N THR A 27 23.21 11.86 26.84
CA THR A 27 22.62 12.97 26.06
C THR A 27 22.74 12.76 24.55
N VAL A 28 23.82 12.12 24.08
CA VAL A 28 23.97 11.77 22.65
C VAL A 28 22.98 10.68 22.26
N HIS A 29 22.82 9.63 23.05
CA HIS A 29 21.85 8.55 22.79
C HIS A 29 20.40 9.05 22.80
N VAL A 30 20.02 9.91 23.73
CA VAL A 30 18.68 10.53 23.78
C VAL A 30 18.43 11.44 22.60
N ARG A 31 19.44 12.21 22.14
CA ARG A 31 19.31 13.06 20.93
C ARG A 31 19.22 12.25 19.65
N LEU A 32 19.99 11.16 19.51
CA LEU A 32 19.87 10.25 18.37
C LEU A 32 18.52 9.54 18.34
N ALA A 33 18.05 9.00 19.45
CA ALA A 33 16.75 8.36 19.56
C ALA A 33 15.59 9.33 19.22
N ARG A 34 15.70 10.59 19.67
CA ARG A 34 14.68 11.62 19.39
C ARG A 34 14.73 12.10 17.94
N ALA A 35 15.92 12.17 17.32
CA ALA A 35 16.06 12.49 15.90
C ALA A 35 15.52 11.37 15.01
N GLN A 36 15.76 10.10 15.36
CA GLN A 36 15.21 8.95 14.65
C GLN A 36 13.70 8.85 14.78
N SER A 37 13.12 9.12 15.97
CA SER A 37 11.68 9.13 16.17
C SER A 37 10.99 10.29 15.42
N SER A 38 11.59 11.47 15.37
CA SER A 38 11.05 12.61 14.62
C SER A 38 11.12 12.39 13.10
N SER A 39 12.20 11.79 12.60
CA SER A 39 12.34 11.43 11.19
C SER A 39 11.35 10.34 10.76
N ALA A 40 11.16 9.31 11.59
CA ALA A 40 10.18 8.27 11.31
C ALA A 40 8.74 8.80 11.35
N ALA A 41 8.40 9.65 12.31
CA ALA A 41 7.07 10.29 12.39
C ALA A 41 6.82 11.23 11.20
N SER A 42 7.82 11.97 10.74
CA SER A 42 7.74 12.83 9.56
C SER A 42 7.59 11.99 8.27
N ALA A 43 8.29 10.86 8.15
CA ALA A 43 8.16 9.96 7.00
C ALA A 43 6.77 9.30 6.94
N VAL A 44 6.24 8.84 8.06
CA VAL A 44 4.88 8.25 8.13
C VAL A 44 3.83 9.31 7.78
N SER A 45 3.97 10.55 8.24
CA SER A 45 3.07 11.65 7.88
C SER A 45 3.11 11.95 6.37
N SER A 46 4.30 11.92 5.74
CA SER A 46 4.44 12.15 4.31
C SER A 46 3.86 11.01 3.47
N ASP A 47 3.94 9.79 3.94
CA ASP A 47 3.41 8.60 3.25
C ASP A 47 1.88 8.56 3.28
N SER A 48 1.26 8.82 4.43
CA SER A 48 -0.20 8.93 4.54
C SER A 48 -0.75 10.08 3.71
N GLU A 49 -0.05 11.22 3.66
CA GLU A 49 -0.42 12.36 2.83
C GLU A 49 -0.35 12.03 1.35
N LEU A 50 0.71 11.35 0.92
CA LEU A 50 0.89 10.92 -0.46
C LEU A 50 -0.27 10.01 -0.92
N VAL A 51 -0.62 9.01 -0.12
CA VAL A 51 -1.74 8.10 -0.40
C VAL A 51 -3.08 8.86 -0.39
N ALA A 52 -3.28 9.78 0.56
CA ALA A 52 -4.48 10.61 0.62
C ALA A 52 -4.67 11.41 -0.68
N GLN A 53 -3.59 11.98 -1.23
CA GLN A 53 -3.66 12.72 -2.50
C GLN A 53 -4.02 11.81 -3.69
N PHE A 54 -3.51 10.58 -3.76
CA PHE A 54 -3.90 9.62 -4.81
C PHE A 54 -5.40 9.28 -4.78
N ARG A 55 -6.06 9.31 -3.62
CA ARG A 55 -7.52 9.10 -3.50
C ARG A 55 -8.36 10.17 -4.18
N HIS A 56 -7.77 11.33 -4.47
CA HIS A 56 -8.45 12.45 -5.12
C HIS A 56 -8.22 12.53 -6.62
N VAL A 57 -7.35 11.70 -7.20
CA VAL A 57 -7.04 11.66 -8.63
C VAL A 57 -7.71 10.43 -9.27
N GLU A 58 -8.28 10.56 -10.45
CA GLU A 58 -8.88 9.44 -11.17
C GLU A 58 -7.83 8.42 -11.63
N VAL A 59 -8.19 7.12 -11.59
CA VAL A 59 -7.28 6.04 -11.99
C VAL A 59 -6.87 6.17 -13.45
N ALA A 60 -7.73 6.69 -14.31
CA ALA A 60 -7.42 6.99 -15.71
C ALA A 60 -6.23 7.96 -15.81
N SER A 61 -6.28 9.08 -15.10
CA SER A 61 -5.17 10.07 -15.08
C SER A 61 -3.89 9.50 -14.46
N VAL A 62 -4.00 8.63 -13.45
CA VAL A 62 -2.86 7.91 -12.87
C VAL A 62 -2.24 6.96 -13.90
N SER A 63 -3.08 6.24 -14.67
CA SER A 63 -2.63 5.32 -15.71
C SER A 63 -1.88 6.05 -16.82
N ASP A 64 -2.40 7.17 -17.30
CA ASP A 64 -1.78 7.99 -18.35
C ASP A 64 -0.44 8.57 -17.90
N ALA A 65 -0.38 9.07 -16.67
CA ALA A 65 0.88 9.54 -16.06
C ALA A 65 1.92 8.42 -15.93
N LEU A 66 1.49 7.22 -15.53
CA LEU A 66 2.35 6.04 -15.46
C LEU A 66 2.91 5.67 -16.82
N GLU A 67 2.09 5.65 -17.86
CA GLU A 67 2.53 5.34 -19.23
C GLU A 67 3.57 6.36 -19.72
N GLN A 68 3.35 7.66 -19.48
CA GLN A 68 4.31 8.70 -19.85
C GLN A 68 5.64 8.59 -19.10
N ILE A 69 5.63 8.24 -17.81
CA ILE A 69 6.84 8.17 -16.97
C ILE A 69 7.58 6.85 -17.15
N THR A 70 6.84 5.75 -17.24
CA THR A 70 7.45 4.41 -17.21
C THR A 70 7.58 3.76 -18.58
N HIS A 71 6.83 4.23 -19.56
CA HIS A 71 6.64 3.61 -20.87
C HIS A 71 6.17 2.14 -20.78
N LYS A 72 5.39 1.82 -19.73
CA LYS A 72 4.89 0.48 -19.43
C LYS A 72 3.41 0.53 -19.07
N LYS A 73 2.72 -0.57 -19.39
CA LYS A 73 1.37 -0.82 -18.88
C LYS A 73 1.44 -1.15 -17.39
N MET A 74 0.91 -0.28 -16.55
CA MET A 74 0.91 -0.41 -15.10
C MET A 74 -0.51 -0.48 -14.51
N TYR A 75 -1.50 -0.87 -15.31
CA TYR A 75 -2.88 -1.13 -14.90
C TYR A 75 -3.25 -2.60 -15.13
N MET A 76 -4.05 -3.15 -14.23
CA MET A 76 -4.53 -4.53 -14.29
C MET A 76 -5.50 -4.72 -15.46
N SER A 77 -5.63 -5.93 -15.98
CA SER A 77 -6.55 -6.18 -17.09
C SER A 77 -8.01 -5.99 -16.65
N HIS A 78 -8.89 -5.81 -17.62
CA HIS A 78 -10.35 -5.66 -17.42
C HIS A 78 -11.00 -6.84 -16.67
N ARG A 79 -10.31 -7.95 -16.47
CA ARG A 79 -10.77 -9.07 -15.63
C ARG A 79 -10.77 -8.73 -14.13
N MET A 80 -9.95 -7.77 -13.72
CA MET A 80 -9.95 -7.26 -12.35
C MET A 80 -11.10 -6.28 -12.18
N GLN A 81 -12.19 -6.72 -11.54
CA GLN A 81 -13.44 -5.97 -11.42
C GLN A 81 -13.72 -5.57 -9.98
N PRO A 82 -14.30 -4.40 -9.75
CA PRO A 82 -14.80 -4.04 -8.43
C PRO A 82 -15.98 -4.96 -8.05
N ILE A 83 -15.94 -5.55 -6.87
CA ILE A 83 -17.06 -6.31 -6.32
C ILE A 83 -18.24 -5.36 -5.96
N PHE A 84 -17.91 -4.14 -5.63
CA PHE A 84 -18.79 -2.97 -5.61
C PHE A 84 -17.92 -1.71 -5.78
N THR A 85 -18.52 -0.67 -6.36
CA THR A 85 -17.78 0.56 -6.68
C THR A 85 -17.32 1.25 -5.41
N SER A 86 -16.00 1.41 -5.27
CA SER A 86 -15.40 2.20 -4.21
C SER A 86 -13.99 2.62 -4.64
N LYS A 87 -13.67 3.88 -4.45
CA LYS A 87 -12.33 4.42 -4.74
C LYS A 87 -11.45 4.28 -3.52
N PHE A 88 -10.22 3.80 -3.72
CA PHE A 88 -9.20 3.77 -2.69
C PHE A 88 -7.79 3.91 -3.26
N ALA A 89 -6.86 4.29 -2.39
CA ALA A 89 -5.43 4.16 -2.63
C ALA A 89 -4.74 3.72 -1.34
N GLY A 90 -3.67 2.94 -1.48
CA GLY A 90 -2.89 2.47 -0.33
C GLY A 90 -1.63 1.71 -0.74
N PHE A 91 -0.84 1.32 0.24
CA PHE A 91 0.41 0.59 0.04
C PHE A 91 0.17 -0.90 -0.14
N ALA A 92 0.72 -1.47 -1.20
CA ALA A 92 0.59 -2.89 -1.51
C ALA A 92 1.21 -3.76 -0.41
N ARG A 93 0.38 -4.66 0.12
CA ARG A 93 0.79 -5.77 0.95
C ARG A 93 0.56 -7.06 0.18
N THR A 94 1.62 -7.54 -0.46
CA THR A 94 1.55 -8.64 -1.40
C THR A 94 1.51 -9.99 -0.71
N VAL A 95 0.70 -10.92 -1.25
CA VAL A 95 0.58 -12.31 -0.80
C VAL A 95 0.46 -13.23 -2.01
N GLN A 96 1.16 -14.35 -1.96
CA GLN A 96 1.12 -15.40 -2.98
C GLN A 96 0.57 -16.69 -2.38
N LEU A 97 -0.44 -17.25 -3.01
CA LEU A 97 -0.89 -18.62 -2.80
C LEU A 97 -0.48 -19.50 -3.97
N LYS A 98 -0.04 -20.73 -3.68
CA LYS A 98 0.27 -21.75 -4.68
C LYS A 98 -0.65 -22.94 -4.54
N LYS A 99 -0.97 -23.53 -5.68
CA LYS A 99 -1.79 -24.73 -5.77
C LYS A 99 -1.14 -25.89 -5.03
N ASP A 100 -1.92 -26.59 -4.20
CA ASP A 100 -1.51 -27.72 -3.39
C ASP A 100 -2.73 -28.59 -3.08
N GLU A 101 -3.22 -29.28 -4.12
CA GLU A 101 -4.46 -30.04 -4.07
C GLU A 101 -4.40 -31.19 -3.08
N GLY A 102 -5.41 -31.29 -2.25
CA GLY A 102 -5.56 -32.35 -1.26
C GLY A 102 -4.63 -32.21 -0.05
N ASN A 103 -3.98 -31.04 0.13
CA ASN A 103 -3.17 -30.85 1.34
C ASN A 103 -4.05 -30.93 2.59
N SER A 104 -3.53 -31.57 3.62
CA SER A 104 -4.19 -31.75 4.92
C SER A 104 -3.50 -30.97 6.04
N ASP A 105 -2.54 -30.12 5.72
CA ASP A 105 -1.86 -29.28 6.70
C ASP A 105 -2.81 -28.18 7.20
N PRO A 106 -3.19 -28.17 8.49
CA PRO A 106 -4.06 -27.14 9.04
C PRO A 106 -3.43 -25.74 9.01
N GLU A 107 -2.10 -25.64 8.92
CA GLU A 107 -1.36 -24.38 8.89
C GLU A 107 -1.05 -23.90 7.46
N ALA A 108 -1.46 -24.63 6.45
CA ALA A 108 -1.11 -24.35 5.05
C ALA A 108 -1.42 -22.91 4.61
N LEU A 109 -2.42 -22.27 5.21
CA LEU A 109 -2.86 -20.91 4.88
C LEU A 109 -2.63 -19.88 6.01
N THR A 110 -2.04 -20.27 7.13
CA THR A 110 -1.83 -19.38 8.29
C THR A 110 -1.05 -18.12 7.93
N GLY A 111 -0.02 -18.23 7.10
CA GLY A 111 0.79 -17.08 6.70
C GLY A 111 0.02 -15.99 5.91
N MET A 112 -1.07 -16.34 5.20
CA MET A 112 -1.89 -15.31 4.56
C MET A 112 -2.73 -14.50 5.58
N LEU A 113 -3.13 -15.13 6.68
CA LEU A 113 -3.85 -14.47 7.78
C LEU A 113 -2.88 -13.60 8.59
N GLU A 114 -1.70 -14.11 8.91
CA GLU A 114 -0.62 -13.34 9.56
C GLU A 114 -0.22 -12.12 8.75
N ALA A 115 -0.22 -12.21 7.41
CA ALA A 115 0.02 -11.07 6.54
C ALA A 115 -1.01 -9.95 6.73
N ILE A 116 -2.27 -10.27 7.04
CA ILE A 116 -3.29 -9.27 7.39
C ILE A 116 -2.96 -8.65 8.74
N ASP A 117 -2.62 -9.46 9.75
CA ASP A 117 -2.31 -8.98 11.09
C ASP A 117 -1.07 -8.10 11.16
N GLN A 118 -0.11 -8.29 10.28
CA GLN A 118 1.09 -7.46 10.16
C GLN A 118 0.86 -6.16 9.37
N GLY A 119 -0.28 -5.97 8.71
CA GLY A 119 -0.60 -4.75 7.96
C GLY A 119 -1.01 -3.59 8.87
N SER A 120 -1.04 -2.41 8.30
CA SER A 120 -1.38 -1.15 8.97
C SER A 120 -2.46 -0.39 8.21
N THR A 121 -2.89 0.73 8.77
CA THR A 121 -3.73 1.72 8.09
C THR A 121 -3.14 2.06 6.71
N ASP A 122 -4.00 2.25 5.73
CA ASP A 122 -3.66 2.53 4.33
C ASP A 122 -2.98 1.36 3.58
N SER A 123 -2.93 0.16 4.13
CA SER A 123 -2.52 -1.02 3.38
C SER A 123 -3.59 -1.43 2.36
N VAL A 124 -3.16 -1.93 1.20
CA VAL A 124 -3.99 -2.66 0.23
C VAL A 124 -3.49 -4.10 0.18
N TYR A 125 -4.36 -5.04 0.49
CA TYR A 125 -4.04 -6.46 0.44
C TYR A 125 -4.08 -6.95 -1.01
N VAL A 126 -2.92 -7.27 -1.58
CA VAL A 126 -2.78 -7.73 -2.97
C VAL A 126 -2.45 -9.21 -2.95
N MET A 127 -3.43 -10.04 -3.26
CA MET A 127 -3.27 -11.51 -3.25
C MET A 127 -3.31 -12.06 -4.67
N VAL A 128 -2.37 -12.94 -4.98
CA VAL A 128 -2.39 -13.75 -6.20
C VAL A 128 -2.63 -15.21 -5.82
N VAL A 129 -3.67 -15.78 -6.38
CA VAL A 129 -4.03 -17.20 -6.28
C VAL A 129 -3.62 -17.86 -7.59
N GLU A 130 -2.60 -18.72 -7.55
CA GLU A 130 -2.09 -19.42 -8.74
C GLU A 130 -3.20 -20.22 -9.43
N ASP A 131 -3.52 -19.93 -10.69
CA ASP A 131 -4.62 -20.55 -11.47
C ASP A 131 -5.98 -20.57 -10.71
N GLY A 132 -6.22 -19.52 -9.92
CA GLY A 132 -7.33 -19.47 -8.95
C GLY A 132 -8.62 -18.83 -9.45
N GLU A 133 -8.94 -18.94 -10.75
CA GLU A 133 -10.14 -18.30 -11.32
C GLU A 133 -11.45 -18.73 -10.61
N ASP A 134 -11.56 -20.02 -10.29
CA ASP A 134 -12.72 -20.62 -9.63
C ASP A 134 -12.47 -20.90 -8.13
N ILE A 135 -11.47 -20.26 -7.53
CA ILE A 135 -11.12 -20.43 -6.11
C ILE A 135 -11.25 -19.10 -5.38
N ALA A 136 -12.03 -19.11 -4.29
CA ALA A 136 -12.08 -17.95 -3.39
C ALA A 136 -10.81 -17.89 -2.53
N GLY A 137 -9.96 -16.90 -2.84
CA GLY A 137 -8.80 -16.55 -2.02
C GLY A 137 -9.17 -15.73 -0.78
N MET A 138 -10.34 -15.07 -0.80
CA MET A 138 -10.78 -14.17 0.27
C MET A 138 -12.29 -14.29 0.52
N GLY A 139 -12.69 -14.05 1.77
CA GLY A 139 -14.09 -13.97 2.19
C GLY A 139 -14.32 -12.99 3.34
N GLY A 140 -15.51 -13.07 3.95
CA GLY A 140 -16.00 -12.12 4.95
C GLY A 140 -15.12 -11.98 6.19
N LEU A 141 -14.53 -13.07 6.70
CA LEU A 141 -13.63 -13.02 7.87
C LEU A 141 -12.39 -12.18 7.60
N MET A 142 -11.73 -12.41 6.47
CA MET A 142 -10.54 -11.65 6.07
C MET A 142 -10.89 -10.18 5.83
N GLY A 143 -12.01 -9.88 5.14
CA GLY A 143 -12.47 -8.52 4.95
C GLY A 143 -12.76 -7.79 6.26
N THR A 144 -13.33 -8.49 7.25
CA THR A 144 -13.58 -7.93 8.60
C THR A 144 -12.27 -7.59 9.31
N ALA A 145 -11.30 -8.51 9.28
CA ALA A 145 -9.99 -8.29 9.90
C ALA A 145 -9.27 -7.09 9.27
N MET A 146 -9.25 -7.01 7.94
CA MET A 146 -8.65 -5.89 7.20
C MET A 146 -9.35 -4.57 7.50
N ALA A 147 -10.69 -4.53 7.49
CA ALA A 147 -11.47 -3.33 7.84
C ALA A 147 -11.17 -2.85 9.27
N ALA A 148 -11.12 -3.77 10.24
CA ALA A 148 -10.79 -3.44 11.63
C ALA A 148 -9.37 -2.87 11.80
N ARG A 149 -8.45 -3.18 10.92
CA ARG A 149 -7.06 -2.69 10.91
C ARG A 149 -6.86 -1.43 10.05
N GLY A 150 -7.91 -0.93 9.41
CA GLY A 150 -7.85 0.29 8.59
C GLY A 150 -7.23 0.09 7.21
N TYR A 151 -7.26 -1.12 6.67
CA TYR A 151 -6.87 -1.34 5.27
C TYR A 151 -7.75 -0.51 4.34
N ALA A 152 -7.15 0.04 3.29
CA ALA A 152 -7.88 0.80 2.28
C ALA A 152 -8.73 -0.08 1.36
N GLY A 153 -8.32 -1.33 1.14
CA GLY A 153 -9.04 -2.28 0.32
C GLY A 153 -8.24 -3.56 0.05
N ALA A 154 -8.79 -4.41 -0.81
CA ALA A 154 -8.14 -5.63 -1.28
C ALA A 154 -8.24 -5.80 -2.79
N VAL A 155 -7.21 -6.38 -3.40
CA VAL A 155 -7.12 -6.76 -4.82
C VAL A 155 -6.74 -8.24 -4.88
N ILE A 156 -7.64 -9.06 -5.42
CA ILE A 156 -7.52 -10.51 -5.42
C ILE A 156 -7.48 -11.02 -6.86
N ASP A 157 -6.30 -11.46 -7.31
CA ASP A 157 -6.18 -12.20 -8.57
C ASP A 157 -6.60 -13.65 -8.31
N GLY A 158 -7.90 -13.85 -8.37
CA GLY A 158 -8.66 -15.03 -7.97
C GLY A 158 -10.11 -14.67 -7.63
N GLY A 159 -10.86 -15.66 -7.15
CA GLY A 159 -12.23 -15.46 -6.71
C GLY A 159 -12.34 -14.88 -5.30
N VAL A 160 -13.52 -14.34 -4.99
CA VAL A 160 -13.93 -13.94 -3.63
C VAL A 160 -15.32 -14.51 -3.31
N ARG A 161 -15.62 -14.66 -2.01
CA ARG A 161 -16.92 -15.10 -1.50
C ARG A 161 -17.47 -14.16 -0.42
N ASP A 162 -18.63 -14.43 0.11
CA ASP A 162 -19.31 -13.64 1.17
C ASP A 162 -19.57 -12.18 0.75
N VAL A 163 -19.83 -11.95 -0.53
CA VAL A 163 -19.95 -10.62 -1.15
C VAL A 163 -21.03 -9.76 -0.51
N ALA A 164 -22.17 -10.35 -0.13
CA ALA A 164 -23.23 -9.62 0.57
C ALA A 164 -22.75 -9.03 1.91
N TYR A 165 -21.90 -9.78 2.62
CA TYR A 165 -21.31 -9.31 3.87
C TYR A 165 -20.22 -8.25 3.63
N LEU A 166 -19.35 -8.45 2.64
CA LEU A 166 -18.31 -7.45 2.27
C LEU A 166 -18.95 -6.11 1.89
N ARG A 167 -20.07 -6.14 1.16
CA ARG A 167 -20.87 -4.92 0.85
C ARG A 167 -21.47 -4.29 2.11
N LYS A 168 -22.00 -5.11 3.03
CA LYS A 168 -22.58 -4.62 4.30
C LYS A 168 -21.56 -3.86 5.15
N ILE A 169 -20.33 -4.34 5.22
CA ILE A 169 -19.25 -3.68 5.97
C ILE A 169 -18.53 -2.59 5.14
N ALA A 170 -18.97 -2.37 3.90
CA ALA A 170 -18.39 -1.40 2.95
C ALA A 170 -16.87 -1.56 2.75
N PHE A 171 -16.32 -2.79 2.82
CA PHE A 171 -14.91 -3.03 2.62
C PHE A 171 -14.60 -3.20 1.12
N PRO A 172 -13.81 -2.28 0.49
CA PRO A 172 -13.55 -2.29 -0.94
C PRO A 172 -12.76 -3.53 -1.38
N VAL A 173 -13.27 -4.24 -2.38
CA VAL A 173 -12.61 -5.42 -2.95
C VAL A 173 -12.68 -5.39 -4.46
N PHE A 174 -11.54 -5.62 -5.11
CA PHE A 174 -11.41 -5.95 -6.53
C PHE A 174 -11.00 -7.42 -6.66
N ALA A 175 -11.62 -8.13 -7.60
CA ALA A 175 -11.33 -9.54 -7.84
C ALA A 175 -11.56 -9.93 -9.30
N THR A 176 -11.03 -11.08 -9.72
CA THR A 176 -11.29 -11.63 -11.05
C THR A 176 -12.57 -12.43 -11.14
N GLY A 177 -13.23 -12.74 -10.00
CA GLY A 177 -14.49 -13.47 -9.98
C GLY A 177 -15.16 -13.53 -8.61
N ILE A 178 -16.41 -13.98 -8.61
CA ILE A 178 -17.19 -14.29 -7.39
C ILE A 178 -17.51 -15.76 -7.45
N VAL A 179 -17.02 -16.54 -6.48
CA VAL A 179 -17.22 -18.00 -6.43
C VAL A 179 -17.44 -18.46 -4.99
N PRO A 180 -18.31 -19.47 -4.73
CA PRO A 180 -18.59 -19.93 -3.37
C PRO A 180 -17.58 -20.96 -2.84
N SER A 181 -16.45 -21.17 -3.54
CA SER A 181 -15.43 -22.16 -3.22
C SER A 181 -14.55 -21.74 -2.03
N THR A 182 -13.50 -22.49 -1.77
CA THR A 182 -12.50 -22.22 -0.73
C THR A 182 -11.10 -22.58 -1.21
N SER A 183 -10.10 -21.86 -0.70
CA SER A 183 -8.68 -22.19 -0.89
C SER A 183 -8.18 -23.30 0.09
N VAL A 184 -8.94 -23.58 1.14
CA VAL A 184 -8.60 -24.63 2.14
C VAL A 184 -8.56 -25.99 1.46
N HIS A 185 -7.52 -26.78 1.71
CA HIS A 185 -7.17 -28.05 1.11
C HIS A 185 -6.79 -28.03 -0.39
N HIS A 186 -6.82 -26.86 -1.03
CA HIS A 186 -6.48 -26.67 -2.45
C HIS A 186 -5.23 -25.82 -2.65
N TYR A 187 -4.88 -25.01 -1.68
CA TYR A 187 -3.77 -24.06 -1.77
C TYR A 187 -2.93 -24.04 -0.49
N ARG A 188 -1.71 -23.56 -0.63
CA ARG A 188 -0.82 -23.22 0.48
C ARG A 188 -0.29 -21.79 0.33
N PHE A 189 0.02 -21.18 1.44
CA PHE A 189 0.74 -19.92 1.49
C PHE A 189 2.15 -20.10 0.93
N ALA A 190 2.56 -19.21 0.01
CA ALA A 190 3.88 -19.26 -0.61
C ALA A 190 4.77 -18.08 -0.23
N GLY A 191 4.18 -17.00 0.29
CA GLY A 191 4.93 -15.85 0.78
C GLY A 191 4.09 -14.58 0.89
N SER A 192 4.52 -13.68 1.77
CA SER A 192 4.03 -12.31 1.85
C SER A 192 5.18 -11.33 1.70
N GLN A 193 4.85 -10.08 1.29
CA GLN A 193 5.83 -9.04 1.01
C GLN A 193 6.89 -9.45 -0.03
N VAL A 194 6.50 -10.34 -0.94
CA VAL A 194 7.28 -10.77 -2.10
C VAL A 194 6.74 -10.11 -3.36
N PRO A 195 7.55 -9.91 -4.41
CA PRO A 195 7.03 -9.48 -5.71
C PRO A 195 6.03 -10.50 -6.26
N VAL A 196 4.89 -10.01 -6.77
CA VAL A 196 3.86 -10.84 -7.41
C VAL A 196 3.49 -10.27 -8.77
N VAL A 197 2.93 -11.10 -9.65
CA VAL A 197 2.30 -10.65 -10.88
C VAL A 197 0.79 -10.78 -10.69
N CYS A 198 0.13 -9.66 -10.45
CA CYS A 198 -1.31 -9.59 -10.19
C CYS A 198 -2.02 -9.13 -11.45
N ASN A 199 -2.83 -9.99 -12.04
CA ASN A 199 -3.63 -9.72 -13.25
C ASN A 199 -2.84 -9.00 -14.37
N GLY A 200 -1.60 -9.48 -14.62
CA GLY A 200 -0.70 -9.00 -15.66
C GLY A 200 0.19 -7.82 -15.28
N VAL A 201 0.16 -7.35 -14.04
CA VAL A 201 1.02 -6.26 -13.53
C VAL A 201 1.93 -6.76 -12.41
N SER A 202 3.21 -6.43 -12.49
CA SER A 202 4.16 -6.68 -11.40
C SER A 202 3.88 -5.71 -10.24
N VAL A 203 3.71 -6.26 -9.05
CA VAL A 203 3.45 -5.51 -7.81
C VAL A 203 4.51 -5.88 -6.78
N ASN A 204 5.24 -4.90 -6.29
CA ASN A 204 6.16 -5.08 -5.16
C ASN A 204 5.49 -4.62 -3.87
N ALA A 205 5.92 -5.18 -2.75
CA ALA A 205 5.51 -4.69 -1.46
C ALA A 205 5.85 -3.19 -1.31
N GLY A 206 4.87 -2.41 -0.86
CA GLY A 206 5.00 -0.97 -0.68
C GLY A 206 4.76 -0.12 -1.94
N ASP A 207 4.55 -0.70 -3.13
CA ASP A 207 4.01 0.05 -4.28
C ASP A 207 2.64 0.64 -3.92
N ILE A 208 2.24 1.75 -4.56
CA ILE A 208 0.93 2.33 -4.32
C ILE A 208 -0.08 1.72 -5.29
N VAL A 209 -1.15 1.15 -4.75
CA VAL A 209 -2.29 0.65 -5.52
C VAL A 209 -3.39 1.69 -5.48
N VAL A 210 -3.85 2.12 -6.64
CA VAL A 210 -4.95 3.07 -6.81
C VAL A 210 -6.07 2.38 -7.57
N ALA A 211 -7.30 2.47 -7.05
CA ALA A 211 -8.45 1.77 -7.63
C ALA A 211 -9.71 2.65 -7.59
N ASP A 212 -10.50 2.60 -8.66
CA ASP A 212 -11.84 3.17 -8.76
C ASP A 212 -12.71 2.36 -9.73
N SER A 213 -13.82 2.92 -10.23
CA SER A 213 -14.73 2.22 -11.15
C SER A 213 -14.08 1.77 -12.45
N ASP A 214 -12.99 2.40 -12.89
CA ASP A 214 -12.31 2.10 -14.15
C ASP A 214 -11.33 0.93 -14.01
N GLY A 215 -10.90 0.62 -12.80
CA GLY A 215 -10.01 -0.51 -12.53
C GLY A 215 -8.95 -0.23 -11.48
N VAL A 216 -7.80 -0.88 -11.64
CA VAL A 216 -6.69 -0.84 -10.68
C VAL A 216 -5.39 -0.49 -11.40
N ALA A 217 -4.71 0.56 -10.95
CA ALA A 217 -3.36 0.92 -11.36
C ALA A 217 -2.34 0.71 -10.23
N VAL A 218 -1.10 0.38 -10.60
CA VAL A 218 0.00 0.14 -9.67
C VAL A 218 1.11 1.15 -9.91
N VAL A 219 1.40 1.97 -8.91
CA VAL A 219 2.41 3.01 -8.97
C VAL A 219 3.66 2.55 -8.22
N PRO A 220 4.81 2.34 -8.91
CA PRO A 220 6.05 1.99 -8.24
C PRO A 220 6.42 3.05 -7.20
N ARG A 221 6.75 2.60 -5.99
CA ARG A 221 7.01 3.51 -4.85
C ARG A 221 8.02 4.62 -5.18
N ALA A 222 9.08 4.28 -5.90
CA ALA A 222 10.13 5.23 -6.27
C ALA A 222 9.66 6.35 -7.21
N GLN A 223 8.55 6.16 -7.93
CA GLN A 223 8.02 7.11 -8.91
C GLN A 223 6.75 7.81 -8.41
N ALA A 224 6.28 7.47 -7.22
CA ALA A 224 4.97 7.87 -6.71
C ALA A 224 4.74 9.40 -6.74
N GLN A 225 5.72 10.18 -6.29
CA GLN A 225 5.57 11.65 -6.29
C GLN A 225 5.51 12.23 -7.71
N ALA A 226 6.33 11.72 -8.63
CA ALA A 226 6.34 12.20 -10.02
C ALA A 226 5.02 11.84 -10.73
N VAL A 227 4.54 10.61 -10.53
CA VAL A 227 3.26 10.14 -11.09
C VAL A 227 2.11 10.95 -10.52
N LEU A 228 2.06 11.17 -9.20
CA LEU A 228 0.99 11.97 -8.58
C LEU A 228 0.94 13.38 -9.15
N THR A 229 2.09 14.06 -9.26
CA THR A 229 2.15 15.42 -9.77
C THR A 229 1.64 15.51 -11.21
N LEU A 230 2.05 14.58 -12.06
CA LEU A 230 1.62 14.55 -13.45
C LEU A 230 0.14 14.17 -13.57
N ALA A 231 -0.31 13.17 -12.83
CA ALA A 231 -1.71 12.73 -12.83
C ALA A 231 -2.65 13.84 -12.36
N GLN A 232 -2.29 14.61 -11.32
CA GLN A 232 -3.06 15.77 -10.86
C GLN A 232 -3.17 16.87 -11.94
N GLN A 233 -2.10 17.09 -12.72
CA GLN A 233 -2.13 18.05 -13.82
C GLN A 233 -3.05 17.60 -14.95
N MET A 234 -3.02 16.32 -15.31
CA MET A 234 -3.88 15.73 -16.33
C MET A 234 -5.35 15.78 -15.91
N ASP A 235 -5.64 15.31 -14.71
CA ASP A 235 -6.97 15.32 -14.10
C ASP A 235 -7.59 16.73 -14.06
N TYR A 236 -6.85 17.71 -13.59
CA TYR A 236 -7.28 19.12 -13.60
C TYR A 236 -7.56 19.64 -15.00
N LYS A 237 -6.69 19.31 -15.96
CA LYS A 237 -6.82 19.74 -17.35
C LYS A 237 -8.05 19.12 -18.01
N GLU A 238 -8.29 17.84 -17.81
CA GLU A 238 -9.45 17.12 -18.32
C GLU A 238 -10.75 17.69 -17.74
N HIS A 239 -10.83 17.83 -16.41
CA HIS A 239 -12.01 18.39 -15.74
C HIS A 239 -12.30 19.84 -16.20
N SER A 240 -11.28 20.64 -16.52
CA SER A 240 -11.46 21.98 -17.05
C SER A 240 -12.09 22.00 -18.45
N MET A 241 -11.94 20.91 -19.22
CA MET A 241 -12.52 20.80 -20.57
C MET A 241 -14.01 20.46 -20.56
N TYR A 242 -14.52 19.79 -19.54
CA TYR A 242 -15.94 19.42 -19.48
C TYR A 242 -16.86 20.63 -19.58
N ALA A 243 -16.62 21.68 -18.82
CA ALA A 243 -17.38 22.94 -18.88
C ALA A 243 -17.27 23.63 -20.26
N LEU A 244 -16.11 23.58 -20.89
CA LEU A 244 -15.92 24.13 -22.24
C LEU A 244 -16.63 23.31 -23.30
N ILE A 245 -16.64 21.98 -23.18
CA ILE A 245 -17.39 21.10 -24.08
C ILE A 245 -18.90 21.38 -23.96
N GLU A 246 -19.40 21.54 -22.75
CA GLU A 246 -20.80 21.91 -22.51
C GLU A 246 -21.14 23.27 -23.09
N GLN A 247 -20.27 24.26 -22.95
CA GLN A 247 -20.43 25.60 -23.48
C GLN A 247 -20.40 25.64 -25.01
N PHE A 248 -19.39 24.99 -25.62
CA PHE A 248 -19.17 25.05 -27.07
C PHE A 248 -19.96 24.00 -27.84
N LYS A 249 -20.51 22.99 -27.15
CA LYS A 249 -21.08 21.78 -27.76
C LYS A 249 -20.10 21.11 -28.74
N SER A 250 -18.80 21.27 -28.47
CA SER A 250 -17.71 20.82 -29.37
C SER A 250 -16.45 20.48 -28.57
N ILE A 251 -16.09 19.19 -28.56
CA ILE A 251 -14.82 18.73 -28.00
C ILE A 251 -13.62 19.31 -28.75
N VAL A 252 -13.72 19.49 -30.07
CA VAL A 252 -12.63 20.04 -30.89
C VAL A 252 -12.31 21.48 -30.46
N GLN A 253 -13.34 22.28 -30.17
CA GLN A 253 -13.13 23.66 -29.74
C GLN A 253 -12.54 23.72 -28.30
N ALA A 254 -12.98 22.86 -27.39
CA ALA A 254 -12.43 22.76 -26.06
C ALA A 254 -10.93 22.37 -26.10
N VAL A 255 -10.58 21.34 -26.86
CA VAL A 255 -9.17 20.89 -27.04
C VAL A 255 -8.32 21.99 -27.70
N LYS A 256 -8.83 22.75 -28.68
CA LYS A 256 -8.09 23.89 -29.28
C LYS A 256 -7.80 24.98 -28.24
N LYS A 257 -8.70 25.18 -27.27
CA LYS A 257 -8.55 26.22 -26.24
C LYS A 257 -7.60 25.83 -25.12
N VAL A 258 -7.64 24.58 -24.66
CA VAL A 258 -6.87 24.08 -23.52
C VAL A 258 -5.57 23.37 -23.95
N GLY A 259 -5.54 22.85 -25.15
CA GLY A 259 -4.50 21.95 -25.65
C GLY A 259 -4.85 20.46 -25.40
N ARG A 260 -4.10 19.56 -26.04
CA ARG A 260 -4.25 18.11 -25.79
C ARG A 260 -3.77 17.73 -24.38
N LEU A 261 -4.32 16.67 -23.88
CA LEU A 261 -3.88 15.99 -22.65
C LEU A 261 -2.47 15.44 -22.82
#